data_1ed5ed7246396a46210ce0ca692e57f2
#
_entry.id   1ed5ed7246396a46210ce0ca692e57f2
#
_cell.length_a   1.000
_cell.length_b   1.000
_cell.length_c   1.000
_cell.angle_alpha   90.00
_cell.angle_beta   90.00
_cell.angle_gamma   90.00
#
_symmetry.space_group_name_H-M   'P 1'
#
loop_
_entity.id
_entity.type
_entity.pdbx_description
1 polymer ?
#
loop_
_entity_poly.entity_id
_entity_poly.type
_entity_poly.pdbx_seq_one_letter_code
_entity_poly.pdbx_strand_id
1 'polypeptide(L)'
;NAALQYVAEDDYSPSGLFFLGIRIDETIEPTKTLIADTRKALKLLNPFDLKILYGENFYLNLPYRWREIFSQNSMVKCSVLRGTLNKPRVSVAFYSNMMLPINHTAKMALAHFHQAIKETSEVIQITPGKLIYVDNRFTLHARERFTPTYDNQGCPYRWIQRVFVSPSLWAFRNFQTMGGRVFLPHSNQGIDHVFSHIPEVA
;
A
#
# COMPACT_ATOMS: atom_id res chain seq x y z
N ASN A 1 -0.93 -1.31 0.99
CA ASN A 1 -0.34 -2.17 -0.05
C ASN A 1 1.20 -2.14 -0.07
N ALA A 2 1.84 -1.01 0.13
CA ALA A 2 3.28 -0.93 0.34
C ALA A 2 3.72 -1.68 1.62
N ALA A 3 2.80 -1.90 2.55
CA ALA A 3 3.05 -2.51 3.85
C ALA A 3 3.43 -4.00 3.81
N LEU A 4 3.10 -4.71 2.74
CA LEU A 4 3.34 -6.15 2.63
C LEU A 4 4.67 -6.52 1.99
N GLN A 5 5.54 -5.56 1.71
CA GLN A 5 6.56 -5.77 0.69
C GLN A 5 7.96 -5.28 1.06
N TYR A 6 8.26 -5.24 2.34
CA TYR A 6 9.63 -4.99 2.76
C TYR A 6 10.43 -6.32 2.67
N VAL A 7 11.02 -6.55 1.52
CA VAL A 7 12.03 -7.60 1.33
C VAL A 7 13.36 -6.89 1.09
N ALA A 8 14.36 -7.15 1.94
CA ALA A 8 15.57 -6.34 2.05
C ALA A 8 16.47 -6.35 0.79
N GLU A 9 16.41 -7.38 -0.04
CA GLU A 9 17.32 -7.54 -1.19
C GLU A 9 16.62 -7.51 -2.55
N ASP A 10 15.38 -8.02 -2.64
CA ASP A 10 14.58 -8.02 -3.86
C ASP A 10 13.24 -7.34 -3.58
N ASP A 11 12.98 -6.21 -4.19
CA ASP A 11 11.71 -5.51 -4.04
C ASP A 11 10.65 -6.16 -4.93
N TYR A 12 9.93 -7.13 -4.38
CA TYR A 12 8.80 -7.80 -5.04
C TYR A 12 7.53 -6.95 -5.04
N SER A 13 7.60 -5.67 -4.63
CA SER A 13 6.48 -4.76 -4.69
C SER A 13 5.97 -4.60 -6.11
N PRO A 14 4.66 -4.73 -6.37
CA PRO A 14 4.11 -4.39 -7.67
C PRO A 14 4.45 -2.93 -7.97
N SER A 15 5.08 -2.71 -9.13
CA SER A 15 5.46 -1.37 -9.56
C SER A 15 4.26 -0.53 -10.00
N GLY A 16 3.18 -1.18 -10.37
CA GLY A 16 1.96 -0.52 -10.82
C GLY A 16 0.70 -1.15 -10.27
N LEU A 17 -0.36 -0.35 -10.30
CA LEU A 17 -1.68 -0.72 -9.84
C LEU A 17 -2.72 -0.17 -10.82
N PHE A 18 -3.58 -1.03 -11.33
CA PHE A 18 -4.76 -0.62 -12.09
C PHE A 18 -5.99 -0.64 -11.19
N PHE A 19 -6.83 0.39 -11.35
CA PHE A 19 -8.20 0.43 -10.85
C PHE A 19 -9.15 0.47 -12.05
N LEU A 20 -10.11 -0.42 -12.09
CA LEU A 20 -11.19 -0.40 -13.06
C LEU A 20 -12.51 -0.22 -12.31
N GLY A 21 -13.24 0.84 -12.65
CA GLY A 21 -14.61 1.04 -12.18
C GLY A 21 -15.54 0.05 -12.87
N ILE A 22 -16.28 -0.74 -12.09
CA ILE A 22 -17.25 -1.71 -12.61
C ILE A 22 -18.66 -1.19 -12.39
N ARG A 23 -18.94 -0.68 -11.18
CA ARG A 23 -20.28 -0.28 -10.75
C ARG A 23 -20.19 0.83 -9.71
N ILE A 24 -21.13 1.74 -9.75
CA ILE A 24 -21.34 2.78 -8.73
C ILE A 24 -22.83 2.88 -8.39
N ASP A 25 -23.14 3.51 -7.27
CA ASP A 25 -24.48 3.96 -6.96
C ASP A 25 -24.71 5.32 -7.63
N GLU A 26 -25.58 5.36 -8.61
CA GLU A 26 -25.88 6.58 -9.37
C GLU A 26 -26.80 7.55 -8.60
N THR A 27 -27.37 7.10 -7.48
CA THR A 27 -28.28 7.92 -6.64
C THR A 27 -27.53 8.80 -5.65
N ILE A 28 -26.22 8.56 -5.45
CA ILE A 28 -25.37 9.31 -4.51
C ILE A 28 -24.11 9.82 -5.21
N GLU A 29 -23.48 10.84 -4.62
CA GLU A 29 -22.18 11.32 -5.13
C GLU A 29 -21.14 10.19 -5.07
N PRO A 30 -20.42 9.92 -6.19
CA PRO A 30 -19.42 8.86 -6.21
C PRO A 30 -18.32 9.07 -5.17
N THR A 31 -18.02 8.05 -4.42
CA THR A 31 -16.94 8.08 -3.41
C THR A 31 -15.62 8.46 -4.04
N LYS A 32 -15.00 9.50 -3.52
CA LYS A 32 -13.72 10.01 -4.00
C LYS A 32 -12.58 9.06 -3.64
N THR A 33 -11.64 8.96 -4.55
CA THR A 33 -10.35 8.33 -4.31
C THR A 33 -9.29 9.43 -4.30
N LEU A 34 -8.47 9.47 -3.26
CA LEU A 34 -7.35 10.39 -3.14
C LEU A 34 -6.11 9.73 -3.69
N ILE A 35 -5.35 10.45 -4.48
CA ILE A 35 -4.02 10.06 -4.94
C ILE A 35 -3.02 11.16 -4.61
N ALA A 36 -1.80 10.79 -4.23
CA ALA A 36 -0.74 11.73 -3.93
C ALA A 36 0.59 11.24 -4.54
N ASP A 37 1.19 12.10 -5.36
CA ASP A 37 2.58 11.92 -5.80
C ASP A 37 3.52 12.31 -4.64
N THR A 38 4.18 11.33 -4.05
CA THR A 38 5.08 11.56 -2.92
C THR A 38 6.25 12.49 -3.27
N ARG A 39 6.66 12.58 -4.55
CA ARG A 39 7.70 13.52 -4.98
C ARG A 39 7.28 14.98 -4.78
N LYS A 40 5.97 15.28 -4.89
CA LYS A 40 5.42 16.60 -4.56
C LYS A 40 5.48 16.82 -3.04
N ALA A 41 5.03 15.85 -2.26
CA ALA A 41 5.02 15.93 -0.79
C ALA A 41 6.43 16.05 -0.19
N LEU A 42 7.41 15.32 -0.72
CA LEU A 42 8.79 15.37 -0.22
C LEU A 42 9.43 16.76 -0.36
N LYS A 43 8.99 17.59 -1.32
CA LYS A 43 9.45 18.98 -1.48
C LYS A 43 8.96 19.91 -0.37
N LEU A 44 7.93 19.53 0.36
CA LEU A 44 7.39 20.31 1.49
C LEU A 44 8.07 19.97 2.82
N LEU A 45 8.90 18.92 2.85
CA LEU A 45 9.58 18.48 4.06
C LEU A 45 10.94 19.15 4.22
N ASN A 46 11.29 19.42 5.47
CA ASN A 46 12.62 19.88 5.79
C ASN A 46 13.67 18.74 5.71
N PRO A 47 14.98 19.06 5.58
CA PRO A 47 16.01 18.04 5.46
C PRO A 47 16.14 17.10 6.66
N PHE A 48 15.77 17.56 7.85
CA PHE A 48 15.81 16.75 9.07
C PHE A 48 14.74 15.65 9.03
N ASP A 49 13.49 16.00 8.70
CA ASP A 49 12.40 15.01 8.55
C ASP A 49 12.73 14.00 7.45
N LEU A 50 13.27 14.46 6.31
CA LEU A 50 13.71 13.56 5.25
C LEU A 50 14.74 12.55 5.75
N LYS A 51 15.78 13.00 6.48
CA LYS A 51 16.79 12.12 7.07
C LYS A 51 16.17 11.06 7.99
N ILE A 52 15.19 11.44 8.81
CA ILE A 52 14.48 10.52 9.71
C ILE A 52 13.66 9.50 8.92
N LEU A 53 12.96 9.91 7.87
CA LEU A 53 12.14 9.04 7.03
C LEU A 53 12.95 8.04 6.19
N TYR A 54 14.17 8.40 5.80
CA TYR A 54 15.12 7.50 5.15
C TYR A 54 15.81 6.52 6.11
N GLY A 55 15.83 6.82 7.40
CA GLY A 55 16.39 5.95 8.43
C GLY A 55 15.41 4.84 8.84
N GLU A 56 15.93 3.74 9.37
CA GLU A 56 15.14 2.64 9.95
C GLU A 56 14.56 3.03 11.32
N ASN A 57 13.71 4.05 11.32
CA ASN A 57 13.11 4.64 12.50
C ASN A 57 11.66 4.21 12.74
N PHE A 58 11.20 3.16 12.06
CA PHE A 58 9.82 2.72 12.09
C PHE A 58 9.71 1.20 12.16
N TYR A 59 8.61 0.73 12.73
CA TYR A 59 8.16 -0.64 12.60
C TYR A 59 6.91 -0.69 11.73
N LEU A 60 6.94 -1.53 10.72
CA LEU A 60 5.78 -1.83 9.89
C LEU A 60 5.11 -3.10 10.41
N ASN A 61 3.82 -3.00 10.67
CA ASN A 61 3.00 -4.10 11.14
C ASN A 61 2.12 -4.65 10.01
N LEU A 62 1.69 -5.88 10.12
CA LEU A 62 0.72 -6.46 9.20
C LEU A 62 -0.64 -5.73 9.28
N PRO A 63 -1.41 -5.67 8.18
CA PRO A 63 -2.79 -5.22 8.21
C PRO A 63 -3.59 -6.02 9.23
N TYR A 64 -4.47 -5.35 9.99
CA TYR A 64 -5.23 -5.93 11.12
C TYR A 64 -5.94 -7.24 10.75
N ARG A 65 -6.54 -7.32 9.55
CA ARG A 65 -7.23 -8.52 9.02
C ARG A 65 -6.34 -9.75 8.82
N TRP A 66 -5.04 -9.57 8.86
CA TRP A 66 -4.06 -10.64 8.65
C TRP A 66 -3.36 -11.05 9.96
N ARG A 67 -3.50 -10.20 11.00
CA ARG A 67 -2.87 -10.46 12.32
C ARG A 67 -3.48 -11.65 13.03
N GLU A 68 -4.74 -11.96 12.75
CA GLU A 68 -5.42 -13.14 13.31
C GLU A 68 -4.90 -14.45 12.69
N ILE A 69 -4.42 -14.37 11.44
CA ILE A 69 -3.92 -15.53 10.70
C ILE A 69 -2.43 -15.75 10.99
N PHE A 70 -1.69 -14.67 11.16
CA PHE A 70 -0.25 -14.71 11.43
C PHE A 70 0.02 -14.38 12.89
N SER A 71 0.83 -15.22 13.55
CA SER A 71 1.19 -15.01 14.97
C SER A 71 1.72 -13.61 15.23
N GLN A 72 1.42 -13.06 16.39
CA GLN A 72 1.47 -11.66 16.81
C GLN A 72 2.79 -10.87 16.64
N ASN A 73 3.90 -11.47 16.21
CA ASN A 73 5.22 -10.83 16.23
C ASN A 73 5.81 -10.49 14.86
N SER A 74 4.99 -10.11 13.89
CA SER A 74 5.42 -9.83 12.52
C SER A 74 5.70 -8.35 12.24
N MET A 75 6.19 -7.60 13.23
CA MET A 75 6.66 -6.23 12.99
C MET A 75 8.06 -6.24 12.39
N VAL A 76 8.22 -5.56 11.26
CA VAL A 76 9.51 -5.42 10.57
C VAL A 76 10.02 -3.99 10.76
N LYS A 77 11.25 -3.85 11.22
CA LYS A 77 11.92 -2.56 11.29
C LYS A 77 12.24 -2.07 9.88
N CYS A 78 11.89 -0.83 9.56
CA CYS A 78 12.00 -0.31 8.21
C CYS A 78 12.21 1.21 8.16
N SER A 79 12.57 1.69 6.98
CA SER A 79 12.48 3.09 6.59
C SER A 79 11.17 3.35 5.83
N VAL A 80 10.65 4.56 5.93
CA VAL A 80 9.50 5.01 5.13
C VAL A 80 9.91 5.30 3.69
N LEU A 81 11.10 5.85 3.50
CA LEU A 81 11.62 6.26 2.21
C LEU A 81 12.88 5.48 1.86
N ARG A 82 13.01 5.14 0.58
CA ARG A 82 14.21 4.54 -0.05
C ARG A 82 14.42 5.16 -1.43
N GLY A 83 15.59 4.94 -2.01
CA GLY A 83 15.94 5.52 -3.32
C GLY A 83 16.32 7.00 -3.22
N THR A 84 16.23 7.73 -4.32
CA THR A 84 16.54 9.16 -4.38
C THR A 84 15.27 10.01 -4.31
N LEU A 85 15.39 11.30 -3.99
CA LEU A 85 14.26 12.23 -3.97
C LEU A 85 13.51 12.31 -5.31
N ASN A 86 14.22 12.13 -6.42
CA ASN A 86 13.61 12.13 -7.77
C ASN A 86 12.99 10.77 -8.15
N LYS A 87 13.46 9.69 -7.53
CA LYS A 87 12.95 8.32 -7.73
C LYS A 87 12.74 7.65 -6.37
N PRO A 88 11.85 8.19 -5.52
CA PRO A 88 11.61 7.62 -4.20
C PRO A 88 10.87 6.30 -4.33
N ARG A 89 11.12 5.41 -3.37
CA ARG A 89 10.28 4.26 -3.08
C ARG A 89 9.70 4.47 -1.70
N VAL A 90 8.40 4.38 -1.58
CA VAL A 90 7.68 4.71 -0.36
C VAL A 90 7.02 3.46 0.20
N SER A 91 7.32 3.15 1.45
CA SER A 91 6.70 2.05 2.20
C SER A 91 6.05 2.63 3.45
N VAL A 92 4.76 2.94 3.35
CA VAL A 92 4.00 3.54 4.45
C VAL A 92 2.54 3.11 4.43
N ALA A 93 1.95 3.03 5.61
CA ALA A 93 0.52 2.88 5.78
C ALA A 93 0.06 3.74 6.96
N PHE A 94 -0.80 4.73 6.67
CA PHE A 94 -1.33 5.66 7.67
C PHE A 94 -2.58 5.12 8.40
N TYR A 95 -2.77 3.81 8.42
CA TYR A 95 -3.78 3.18 9.29
C TYR A 95 -3.27 3.06 10.72
N SER A 96 -4.20 3.09 11.67
CA SER A 96 -3.88 2.89 13.08
C SER A 96 -3.05 1.62 13.29
N ASN A 97 -1.97 1.74 14.05
CA ASN A 97 -1.07 0.63 14.42
C ASN A 97 -0.40 -0.12 13.26
N MET A 98 -0.34 0.46 12.07
CA MET A 98 0.38 -0.14 10.94
C MET A 98 1.81 0.35 10.82
N MET A 99 2.05 1.64 11.03
CA MET A 99 3.39 2.23 11.04
C MET A 99 3.66 2.83 12.42
N LEU A 100 4.60 2.23 13.14
CA LEU A 100 4.94 2.63 14.52
C LEU A 100 6.31 3.30 14.55
N PRO A 101 6.39 4.59 14.89
CA PRO A 101 7.67 5.28 15.04
C PRO A 101 8.37 4.79 16.33
N ILE A 102 9.70 4.64 16.26
CA ILE A 102 10.51 4.16 17.39
C ILE A 102 10.67 5.21 18.51
N ASN A 103 10.48 6.51 18.20
CA ASN A 103 10.62 7.61 19.14
C ASN A 103 9.78 8.82 18.73
N HIS A 104 9.80 9.87 19.55
CA HIS A 104 9.06 11.11 19.29
C HIS A 104 9.49 11.80 18.01
N THR A 105 10.77 11.85 17.69
CA THR A 105 11.30 12.49 16.47
C THR A 105 10.78 11.79 15.22
N ALA A 106 10.79 10.46 15.20
CA ALA A 106 10.22 9.67 14.11
C ALA A 106 8.69 9.88 13.99
N LYS A 107 7.99 10.01 15.13
CA LYS A 107 6.56 10.33 15.14
C LYS A 107 6.27 11.68 14.50
N MET A 108 7.06 12.70 14.81
CA MET A 108 6.89 14.03 14.23
C MET A 108 7.19 14.04 12.72
N ALA A 109 8.30 13.43 12.29
CA ALA A 109 8.62 13.32 10.86
C ALA A 109 7.54 12.58 10.07
N LEU A 110 6.97 11.51 10.62
CA LEU A 110 5.86 10.78 10.01
C LEU A 110 4.58 11.64 9.93
N ALA A 111 4.31 12.44 10.95
CA ALA A 111 3.16 13.35 10.97
C ALA A 111 3.31 14.47 9.93
N HIS A 112 4.48 15.09 9.83
CA HIS A 112 4.78 16.10 8.78
C HIS A 112 4.65 15.49 7.38
N PHE A 113 5.16 14.29 7.18
CA PHE A 113 5.00 13.59 5.90
C PHE A 113 3.53 13.31 5.59
N HIS A 114 2.74 12.83 6.56
CA HIS A 114 1.31 12.62 6.38
C HIS A 114 0.57 13.90 6.01
N GLN A 115 0.92 15.03 6.64
CA GLN A 115 0.36 16.33 6.32
C GLN A 115 0.72 16.76 4.90
N ALA A 116 1.99 16.65 4.52
CA ALA A 116 2.46 16.96 3.16
C ALA A 116 1.76 16.10 2.08
N ILE A 117 1.51 14.81 2.37
CA ILE A 117 0.73 13.93 1.49
C ILE A 117 -0.71 14.44 1.34
N LYS A 118 -1.37 14.88 2.43
CA LYS A 118 -2.72 15.43 2.36
C LYS A 118 -2.77 16.73 1.54
N GLU A 119 -1.81 17.61 1.72
CA GLU A 119 -1.74 18.90 1.00
C GLU A 119 -1.50 18.73 -0.50
N THR A 120 -0.81 17.67 -0.89
CA THR A 120 -0.50 17.37 -2.29
C THR A 120 -1.41 16.33 -2.93
N SER A 121 -2.41 15.86 -2.19
CA SER A 121 -3.35 14.86 -2.72
C SER A 121 -4.35 15.49 -3.69
N GLU A 122 -4.66 14.73 -4.72
CA GLU A 122 -5.64 15.05 -5.75
C GLU A 122 -6.81 14.08 -5.67
N VAL A 123 -8.01 14.58 -5.92
CA VAL A 123 -9.24 13.78 -5.93
C VAL A 123 -9.46 13.20 -7.31
N ILE A 124 -9.71 11.91 -7.37
CA ILE A 124 -10.17 11.23 -8.58
C ILE A 124 -11.46 10.47 -8.32
N GLN A 125 -12.31 10.40 -9.33
CA GLN A 125 -13.49 9.54 -9.32
C GLN A 125 -13.27 8.36 -10.26
N ILE A 126 -13.55 7.16 -9.76
CA ILE A 126 -13.42 5.91 -10.51
C ILE A 126 -14.83 5.45 -10.84
N THR A 127 -15.31 5.90 -12.01
CA THR A 127 -16.65 5.58 -12.53
C THR A 127 -16.61 4.30 -13.37
N PRO A 128 -17.78 3.68 -13.68
CA PRO A 128 -17.83 2.50 -14.54
C PRO A 128 -17.15 2.74 -15.89
N GLY A 129 -16.35 1.76 -16.32
CA GLY A 129 -15.57 1.82 -17.56
C GLY A 129 -14.27 2.62 -17.44
N LYS A 130 -14.05 3.38 -16.38
CA LYS A 130 -12.82 4.16 -16.19
C LYS A 130 -11.70 3.27 -15.67
N LEU A 131 -10.61 3.20 -16.43
CA LEU A 131 -9.37 2.53 -16.04
C LEU A 131 -8.32 3.57 -15.62
N ILE A 132 -7.75 3.40 -14.43
CA ILE A 132 -6.73 4.29 -13.88
C ILE A 132 -5.49 3.46 -13.56
N TYR A 133 -4.34 3.89 -14.08
CA TYR A 133 -3.03 3.37 -13.70
C TYR A 133 -2.38 4.27 -12.66
N VAL A 134 -1.81 3.65 -11.64
CA VAL A 134 -1.06 4.31 -10.57
C VAL A 134 0.34 3.68 -10.52
N ASP A 135 1.40 4.49 -10.61
CA ASP A 135 2.75 4.03 -10.30
C ASP A 135 2.88 3.85 -8.78
N ASN A 136 2.85 2.58 -8.36
CA ASN A 136 2.75 2.20 -6.95
C ASN A 136 4.05 2.42 -6.15
N ARG A 137 5.16 2.79 -6.83
CA ARG A 137 6.46 2.99 -6.18
C ARG A 137 6.52 4.28 -5.39
N PHE A 138 5.87 5.33 -5.89
CA PHE A 138 5.89 6.67 -5.29
C PHE A 138 4.52 7.36 -5.22
N THR A 139 3.45 6.69 -5.64
CA THR A 139 2.10 7.25 -5.52
C THR A 139 1.36 6.55 -4.39
N LEU A 140 0.88 7.33 -3.45
CA LEU A 140 -0.03 6.86 -2.41
C LEU A 140 -1.47 7.05 -2.86
N HIS A 141 -2.33 6.14 -2.43
CA HIS A 141 -3.75 6.22 -2.71
C HIS A 141 -4.57 5.89 -1.47
N ALA A 142 -5.67 6.58 -1.30
CA ALA A 142 -6.61 6.38 -0.23
C ALA A 142 -8.04 6.52 -0.75
N ARG A 143 -8.97 5.94 -0.04
CA ARG A 143 -10.39 6.10 -0.28
C ARG A 143 -10.98 6.95 0.84
N GLU A 144 -11.85 7.89 0.51
CA GLU A 144 -12.67 8.57 1.50
C GLU A 144 -13.55 7.57 2.27
N ARG A 145 -13.89 7.94 3.48
CA ARG A 145 -14.89 7.21 4.26
C ARG A 145 -16.24 7.30 3.53
N PHE A 146 -16.92 6.18 3.38
CA PHE A 146 -18.25 6.12 2.78
C PHE A 146 -19.09 5.05 3.47
N THR A 147 -20.41 5.19 3.37
CA THR A 147 -21.36 4.17 3.78
C THR A 147 -21.66 3.30 2.56
N PRO A 148 -21.43 1.98 2.62
CA PRO A 148 -21.77 1.10 1.52
C PRO A 148 -23.28 1.09 1.29
N THR A 149 -23.68 1.16 0.03
CA THR A 149 -25.04 0.98 -0.43
C THR A 149 -25.15 -0.33 -1.20
N TYR A 150 -26.34 -0.95 -1.17
CA TYR A 150 -26.58 -2.27 -1.74
C TYR A 150 -27.84 -2.23 -2.59
N ASP A 151 -27.87 -3.05 -3.64
CA ASP A 151 -29.08 -3.27 -4.43
C ASP A 151 -30.07 -4.20 -3.73
N ASN A 152 -31.21 -4.43 -4.37
CA ASN A 152 -32.26 -5.31 -3.85
C ASN A 152 -31.85 -6.78 -3.71
N GLN A 153 -30.71 -7.18 -4.28
CA GLN A 153 -30.14 -8.51 -4.18
C GLN A 153 -29.03 -8.59 -3.12
N GLY A 154 -28.76 -7.48 -2.42
CA GLY A 154 -27.68 -7.39 -1.43
C GLY A 154 -26.28 -7.24 -2.03
N CYS A 155 -26.16 -6.98 -3.34
CA CYS A 155 -24.87 -6.74 -3.97
C CYS A 155 -24.44 -5.28 -3.78
N PRO A 156 -23.18 -4.99 -3.43
CA PRO A 156 -22.73 -3.63 -3.24
C PRO A 156 -22.75 -2.86 -4.56
N TYR A 157 -23.31 -1.65 -4.53
CA TYR A 157 -23.29 -0.77 -5.71
C TYR A 157 -21.86 -0.37 -6.09
N ARG A 158 -21.02 -0.04 -5.11
CA ARG A 158 -19.64 0.36 -5.40
C ARG A 158 -18.75 -0.86 -5.62
N TRP A 159 -18.38 -1.11 -6.88
CA TRP A 159 -17.45 -2.16 -7.25
C TRP A 159 -16.30 -1.60 -8.09
N ILE A 160 -15.09 -1.67 -7.54
CA ILE A 160 -13.83 -1.33 -8.22
C ILE A 160 -12.95 -2.57 -8.21
N GLN A 161 -12.61 -3.05 -9.39
CA GLN A 161 -11.62 -4.10 -9.56
C GLN A 161 -10.22 -3.50 -9.48
N ARG A 162 -9.31 -4.20 -8.80
CA ARG A 162 -7.93 -3.78 -8.62
C ARG A 162 -6.98 -4.90 -9.05
N VAL A 163 -6.00 -4.54 -9.88
CA VAL A 163 -4.97 -5.46 -10.36
C VAL A 163 -3.61 -4.85 -10.11
N PHE A 164 -2.74 -5.60 -9.43
CA PHE A 164 -1.33 -5.25 -9.29
C PHE A 164 -0.55 -5.74 -10.50
N VAL A 165 0.40 -4.94 -10.97
CA VAL A 165 1.21 -5.25 -12.13
C VAL A 165 2.69 -5.00 -11.87
N SER A 166 3.53 -5.79 -12.52
CA SER A 166 4.97 -5.63 -12.55
C SER A 166 5.45 -5.64 -14.01
N PRO A 167 6.47 -4.86 -14.38
CA PRO A 167 7.01 -4.85 -15.75
C PRO A 167 7.67 -6.17 -16.14
N SER A 168 8.07 -6.98 -15.15
CA SER A 168 8.65 -8.30 -15.37
C SER A 168 8.24 -9.22 -14.23
N LEU A 169 7.90 -10.46 -14.58
CA LEU A 169 7.66 -11.53 -13.63
C LEU A 169 8.94 -12.28 -13.24
N TRP A 170 10.09 -11.90 -13.78
CA TRP A 170 11.35 -12.57 -13.50
C TRP A 170 11.73 -12.56 -12.03
N ALA A 171 11.41 -11.48 -11.32
CA ALA A 171 11.59 -11.40 -9.87
C ALA A 171 10.78 -12.47 -9.10
N PHE A 172 9.68 -12.92 -9.67
CA PHE A 172 8.78 -13.92 -9.08
C PHE A 172 9.06 -15.37 -9.56
N ARG A 173 10.13 -15.61 -10.32
CA ARG A 173 10.46 -16.95 -10.89
C ARG A 173 10.60 -18.06 -9.85
N ASN A 174 10.96 -17.69 -8.63
CA ASN A 174 11.12 -18.61 -7.51
C ASN A 174 9.89 -18.69 -6.60
N PHE A 175 8.80 -18.01 -6.97
CA PHE A 175 7.56 -18.05 -6.22
C PHE A 175 6.67 -19.20 -6.71
N GLN A 176 5.99 -19.85 -5.79
CA GLN A 176 4.95 -20.81 -6.12
C GLN A 176 3.76 -20.08 -6.73
N THR A 177 3.26 -20.58 -7.86
CA THR A 177 2.05 -20.06 -8.47
C THR A 177 0.84 -20.72 -7.83
N MET A 178 -0.02 -19.91 -7.22
CA MET A 178 -1.30 -20.34 -6.72
C MET A 178 -2.40 -19.79 -7.63
N GLY A 179 -3.09 -20.69 -8.37
CA GLY A 179 -4.26 -20.31 -9.18
C GLY A 179 -3.94 -19.17 -10.18
N GLY A 180 -3.25 -19.45 -11.24
CA GLY A 180 -3.09 -18.64 -12.44
C GLY A 180 -2.39 -17.28 -12.33
N ARG A 181 -2.51 -16.52 -11.26
CA ARG A 181 -1.95 -15.16 -11.12
C ARG A 181 -1.56 -14.78 -9.70
N VAL A 182 -1.59 -15.71 -8.78
CA VAL A 182 -1.18 -15.49 -7.40
C VAL A 182 0.18 -16.13 -7.19
N PHE A 183 1.12 -15.35 -6.69
CA PHE A 183 2.49 -15.79 -6.44
C PHE A 183 2.73 -15.79 -4.93
N LEU A 184 3.16 -16.93 -4.39
CA LEU A 184 3.62 -17.03 -3.00
C LEU A 184 5.13 -17.26 -2.98
N PRO A 185 5.87 -16.57 -2.11
CA PRO A 185 7.28 -16.87 -1.91
C PRO A 185 7.47 -18.28 -1.34
N HIS A 186 8.48 -19.00 -1.82
CA HIS A 186 8.87 -20.25 -1.20
C HIS A 186 9.44 -20.00 0.20
N SER A 187 9.10 -20.86 1.16
CA SER A 187 9.53 -20.78 2.56
C SER A 187 11.06 -20.75 2.76
N ASN A 188 11.83 -21.27 1.81
CA ASN A 188 13.29 -21.38 1.92
C ASN A 188 14.06 -20.11 1.50
N GLN A 189 13.41 -18.99 1.21
CA GLN A 189 14.06 -17.77 0.72
C GLN A 189 13.99 -16.59 1.69
N GLY A 190 14.15 -16.82 2.99
CA GLY A 190 14.29 -15.71 3.96
C GLY A 190 13.02 -14.91 4.23
N ILE A 191 11.88 -15.34 3.72
CA ILE A 191 10.56 -14.75 4.02
C ILE A 191 9.83 -15.58 5.09
N ASP A 192 10.55 -16.42 5.76
CA ASP A 192 10.05 -17.44 6.70
C ASP A 192 9.14 -16.91 7.81
N HIS A 193 9.11 -15.61 8.05
CA HIS A 193 8.31 -15.02 9.13
C HIS A 193 7.02 -14.33 8.69
N VAL A 194 6.81 -14.11 7.39
CA VAL A 194 5.62 -13.37 6.93
C VAL A 194 4.57 -14.28 6.29
N PHE A 195 4.97 -15.42 5.73
CA PHE A 195 4.07 -16.26 4.92
C PHE A 195 4.03 -17.73 5.30
N SER A 196 4.75 -18.17 6.34
CA SER A 196 4.81 -19.57 6.74
C SER A 196 3.48 -20.18 7.21
N HIS A 197 2.41 -19.40 7.30
CA HIS A 197 1.12 -19.82 7.84
C HIS A 197 -0.09 -19.33 7.04
N ILE A 198 0.02 -19.23 5.71
CA ILE A 198 -1.21 -19.07 4.90
C ILE A 198 -1.85 -20.44 4.77
N PRO A 199 -3.02 -20.69 5.39
CA PRO A 199 -3.75 -21.93 5.16
C PRO A 199 -4.13 -21.99 3.67
N GLU A 200 -3.96 -23.17 3.06
CA GLU A 200 -4.51 -23.43 1.74
C GLU A 200 -5.99 -23.09 1.76
N VAL A 201 -6.35 -22.10 0.97
CA VAL A 201 -7.76 -21.76 0.78
C VAL A 201 -8.31 -22.83 -0.15
N ALA A 202 -9.08 -23.76 0.43
CA ALA A 202 -9.84 -24.74 -0.30
C ALA A 202 -10.95 -24.08 -1.15
#